data_f3f3a8d74660e01abb9314181d9c0c83
#
_entry.id   f3f3a8d74660e01abb9314181d9c0c83
#
_cell.length_a   1.000
_cell.length_b   1.000
_cell.length_c   1.000
_cell.angle_alpha   90.00
_cell.angle_beta   90.00
_cell.angle_gamma   90.00
#
_symmetry.space_group_name_H-M   'P 1'
#
loop_
_entity.id
_entity.type
_entity.pdbx_description
1 polymer ?
#
loop_
_entity_poly.entity_id
_entity_poly.type
_entity_poly.pdbx_seq_one_letter_code
_entity_poly.pdbx_strand_id
1 'polypeptide(L)'
;MYDAREHICFNIGRVMRKVYEHYESRLAPFNLTTPQYMIFKALWMGDGITIGELAQRVSLDGSTITGILDRMEKSGYVERRPNAEDRRSALVYLTGQAREVGPQDY
;
A
#
# COMPACT_ATOMS: atom_id res chain seq x y z
N MET A 1 -16.41 -34.79 1.70
CA MET A 1 -16.62 -34.53 3.15
C MET A 1 -16.54 -33.02 3.38
N TYR A 2 -17.52 -32.46 4.07
CA TYR A 2 -17.53 -31.03 4.37
C TYR A 2 -16.45 -30.67 5.39
N ASP A 3 -15.62 -29.67 5.06
CA ASP A 3 -14.63 -29.14 5.97
C ASP A 3 -14.96 -27.68 6.27
N ALA A 4 -15.24 -27.38 7.53
CA ALA A 4 -15.61 -26.03 7.97
C ALA A 4 -14.53 -25.01 7.68
N ARG A 5 -13.25 -25.42 7.76
CA ARG A 5 -12.13 -24.51 7.46
C ARG A 5 -12.10 -24.10 6.00
N GLU A 6 -12.33 -25.05 5.09
CA GLU A 6 -12.39 -24.77 3.66
C GLU A 6 -13.56 -23.86 3.33
N HIS A 7 -14.71 -24.09 3.98
CA HIS A 7 -15.88 -23.25 3.78
C HIS A 7 -15.63 -21.81 4.24
N ILE A 8 -15.01 -21.64 5.40
CA ILE A 8 -14.67 -20.32 5.94
C ILE A 8 -13.68 -19.62 5.01
N CYS A 9 -12.62 -20.30 4.57
CA CYS A 9 -11.64 -19.74 3.64
C CYS A 9 -12.28 -19.32 2.33
N PHE A 10 -13.19 -20.14 1.79
CA PHE A 10 -13.91 -19.82 0.56
C PHE A 10 -14.72 -18.53 0.72
N ASN A 11 -15.46 -18.41 1.83
CA ASN A 11 -16.29 -17.22 2.08
C ASN A 11 -15.45 -15.97 2.31
N ILE A 12 -14.32 -16.09 3.02
CA ILE A 12 -13.39 -14.98 3.21
C ILE A 12 -12.84 -14.53 1.86
N GLY A 13 -12.45 -15.48 1.00
CA GLY A 13 -11.95 -15.16 -0.34
C GLY A 13 -12.97 -14.42 -1.19
N ARG A 14 -14.25 -14.82 -1.11
CA ARG A 14 -15.34 -14.14 -1.82
C ARG A 14 -15.49 -12.69 -1.34
N VAL A 15 -15.50 -12.50 -0.04
CA VAL A 15 -15.65 -11.16 0.56
C VAL A 15 -14.47 -10.28 0.15
N MET A 16 -13.25 -10.80 0.24
CA MET A 16 -12.07 -10.05 -0.15
C MET A 16 -12.09 -9.65 -1.61
N ARG A 17 -12.55 -10.54 -2.50
CA ARG A 17 -12.68 -10.23 -3.92
C ARG A 17 -13.64 -9.07 -4.15
N LYS A 18 -14.77 -9.07 -3.46
CA LYS A 18 -15.74 -7.96 -3.56
C LYS A 18 -15.17 -6.66 -3.03
N VAL A 19 -14.41 -6.72 -1.95
CA VAL A 19 -13.72 -5.55 -1.41
C VAL A 19 -12.72 -5.00 -2.43
N TYR A 20 -11.92 -5.87 -3.05
CA TYR A 20 -10.97 -5.48 -4.08
C TYR A 20 -11.66 -4.80 -5.26
N GLU A 21 -12.75 -5.40 -5.76
CA GLU A 21 -13.50 -4.82 -6.87
C GLU A 21 -14.04 -3.43 -6.54
N HIS A 22 -14.53 -3.27 -5.32
CA HIS A 22 -15.04 -1.99 -4.85
C HIS A 22 -13.94 -0.92 -4.85
N TYR A 23 -12.77 -1.24 -4.29
CA TYR A 23 -11.66 -0.30 -4.26
C TYR A 23 -11.07 -0.03 -5.64
N GLU A 24 -10.95 -1.05 -6.48
CA GLU A 24 -10.43 -0.87 -7.82
C GLU A 24 -11.27 0.13 -8.62
N SER A 25 -12.58 0.05 -8.54
CA SER A 25 -13.45 0.98 -9.27
C SER A 25 -13.32 2.42 -8.77
N ARG A 26 -13.05 2.60 -7.47
CA ARG A 26 -12.89 3.94 -6.90
C ARG A 26 -11.49 4.50 -7.10
N LEU A 27 -10.49 3.64 -7.20
CA LEU A 27 -9.09 4.04 -7.35
C LEU A 27 -8.69 4.25 -8.81
N ALA A 28 -9.43 3.68 -9.75
CA ALA A 28 -9.12 3.79 -11.17
C ALA A 28 -8.94 5.23 -11.65
N PRO A 29 -9.78 6.21 -11.23
CA PRO A 29 -9.59 7.60 -11.64
C PRO A 29 -8.26 8.19 -11.17
N PHE A 30 -7.66 7.67 -10.12
CA PHE A 30 -6.37 8.12 -9.60
C PHE A 30 -5.20 7.29 -10.12
N ASN A 31 -5.49 6.31 -10.95
CA ASN A 31 -4.47 5.40 -11.51
C ASN A 31 -3.71 4.64 -10.42
N LEU A 32 -4.41 4.28 -9.36
CA LEU A 32 -3.84 3.54 -8.22
C LEU A 32 -4.42 2.12 -8.16
N THR A 33 -3.58 1.15 -7.85
CA THR A 33 -4.02 -0.20 -7.51
C THR A 33 -4.36 -0.26 -6.02
N THR A 34 -5.05 -1.32 -5.60
CA THR A 34 -5.37 -1.50 -4.18
C THR A 34 -4.12 -1.56 -3.30
N PRO A 35 -3.07 -2.33 -3.65
CA PRO A 35 -1.83 -2.31 -2.86
C PRO A 35 -1.18 -0.92 -2.80
N GLN A 36 -1.19 -0.17 -3.90
CA GLN A 36 -0.66 1.20 -3.91
C GLN A 36 -1.46 2.09 -2.97
N TYR A 37 -2.78 1.95 -2.97
CA TYR A 37 -3.63 2.72 -2.06
C TYR A 37 -3.34 2.39 -0.60
N MET A 38 -3.12 1.12 -0.27
CA MET A 38 -2.79 0.72 1.09
C MET A 38 -1.49 1.39 1.56
N ILE A 39 -0.49 1.43 0.71
CA ILE A 39 0.78 2.10 1.00
C ILE A 39 0.57 3.61 1.12
N PHE A 40 -0.18 4.19 0.21
CA PHE A 40 -0.52 5.61 0.22
C PHE A 40 -1.18 5.99 1.55
N LYS A 41 -2.17 5.21 1.98
CA LYS A 41 -2.89 5.48 3.23
C LYS A 41 -1.99 5.33 4.45
N ALA A 42 -1.14 4.29 4.48
CA ALA A 42 -0.20 4.09 5.57
C ALA A 42 0.77 5.27 5.69
N LEU A 43 1.28 5.77 4.58
CA LEU A 43 2.18 6.92 4.56
C LEU A 43 1.46 8.22 4.89
N TRP A 44 0.19 8.33 4.52
CA TRP A 44 -0.60 9.50 4.88
C TRP A 44 -0.76 9.62 6.40
N MET A 45 -0.87 8.48 7.08
CA MET A 45 -0.98 8.45 8.54
C MET A 45 0.33 8.83 9.23
N GLY A 46 1.46 8.67 8.55
CA GLY A 46 2.76 9.04 9.08
C GLY A 46 3.87 8.55 8.14
N ASP A 47 4.42 9.46 7.34
CA ASP A 47 5.51 9.13 6.43
C ASP A 47 6.88 9.32 7.12
N GLY A 48 7.96 9.22 6.36
CA GLY A 48 9.30 9.28 6.93
C GLY A 48 9.65 8.00 7.66
N ILE A 49 9.16 6.86 7.19
CA ILE A 49 9.40 5.55 7.79
C ILE A 49 10.20 4.67 6.83
N THR A 50 10.85 3.65 7.39
CA THR A 50 11.63 2.70 6.60
C THR A 50 10.71 1.75 5.84
N ILE A 51 11.25 1.09 4.82
CA ILE A 51 10.52 0.06 4.07
C ILE A 51 10.08 -1.07 5.03
N GLY A 52 10.94 -1.43 5.99
CA GLY A 52 10.59 -2.46 6.97
C GLY A 52 9.39 -2.08 7.84
N GLU A 53 9.36 -0.84 8.31
CA GLU A 53 8.22 -0.34 9.08
C GLU A 53 6.96 -0.29 8.24
N LEU A 54 7.07 0.15 6.98
CA LEU A 54 5.94 0.18 6.06
C LEU A 54 5.42 -1.22 5.79
N ALA A 55 6.31 -2.17 5.58
CA ALA A 55 5.94 -3.57 5.36
C ALA A 55 5.11 -4.13 6.53
N GLN A 56 5.50 -3.79 7.76
CA GLN A 56 4.74 -4.21 8.93
C GLN A 56 3.35 -3.59 8.97
N ARG A 57 3.25 -2.31 8.62
CA ARG A 57 1.95 -1.61 8.64
C ARG A 57 0.95 -2.15 7.65
N VAL A 58 1.42 -2.56 6.47
CA VAL A 58 0.53 -3.04 5.41
C VAL A 58 0.53 -4.57 5.28
N SER A 59 1.29 -5.28 6.10
CA SER A 59 1.37 -6.75 6.12
C SER A 59 1.79 -7.33 4.78
N LEU A 60 2.75 -6.70 4.12
CA LEU A 60 3.36 -7.18 2.88
C LEU A 60 4.86 -7.37 3.11
N ASP A 61 5.49 -8.22 2.31
CA ASP A 61 6.94 -8.41 2.44
C ASP A 61 7.70 -7.25 1.79
N GLY A 62 8.97 -7.09 2.18
CA GLY A 62 9.78 -5.97 1.73
C GLY A 62 10.03 -5.94 0.23
N SER A 63 10.17 -7.09 -0.41
CA SER A 63 10.40 -7.14 -1.86
C SER A 63 9.16 -6.70 -2.63
N THR A 64 7.97 -7.09 -2.19
CA THR A 64 6.70 -6.65 -2.77
C THR A 64 6.55 -5.14 -2.61
N ILE A 65 6.82 -4.61 -1.42
CA ILE A 65 6.76 -3.17 -1.14
C ILE A 65 7.73 -2.41 -2.05
N THR A 66 8.96 -2.88 -2.19
CA THR A 66 9.96 -2.21 -3.03
C THR A 66 9.47 -2.08 -4.47
N GLY A 67 8.90 -3.15 -5.04
CA GLY A 67 8.35 -3.11 -6.40
C GLY A 67 7.21 -2.12 -6.54
N ILE A 68 6.33 -2.06 -5.55
CA ILE A 68 5.20 -1.12 -5.56
C ILE A 68 5.70 0.32 -5.42
N LEU A 69 6.66 0.55 -4.52
CA LEU A 69 7.24 1.88 -4.32
C LEU A 69 7.95 2.38 -5.57
N ASP A 70 8.63 1.50 -6.31
CA ASP A 70 9.28 1.89 -7.57
C ASP A 70 8.26 2.48 -8.54
N ARG A 71 7.09 1.87 -8.63
CA ARG A 71 6.01 2.35 -9.51
C ARG A 71 5.42 3.66 -8.99
N MET A 72 5.21 3.77 -7.69
CA MET A 72 4.65 4.98 -7.08
C MET A 72 5.62 6.15 -7.18
N GLU A 73 6.92 5.87 -7.11
CA GLU A 73 7.95 6.90 -7.31
C GLU A 73 7.94 7.42 -8.75
N LYS A 74 7.82 6.52 -9.73
CA LYS A 74 7.69 6.90 -11.14
C LYS A 74 6.44 7.73 -11.41
N SER A 75 5.36 7.43 -10.70
CA SER A 75 4.11 8.18 -10.81
C SER A 75 4.13 9.50 -10.04
N GLY A 76 5.18 9.76 -9.27
CA GLY A 76 5.32 11.00 -8.51
C GLY A 76 4.59 11.04 -7.20
N TYR A 77 4.17 9.90 -6.65
CA TYR A 77 3.43 9.86 -5.38
C TYR A 77 4.31 9.70 -4.16
N VAL A 78 5.47 9.07 -4.32
CA VAL A 78 6.40 8.88 -3.20
C VAL A 78 7.81 9.26 -3.61
N GLU A 79 8.63 9.58 -2.62
CA GLU A 79 10.07 9.74 -2.81
C GLU A 79 10.78 8.99 -1.69
N ARG A 80 11.96 8.47 -2.01
CA ARG A 80 12.81 7.80 -1.03
C ARG A 80 14.00 8.70 -0.74
N ARG A 81 14.28 8.88 0.55
CA ARG A 81 15.41 9.72 1.00
C ARG A 81 16.38 8.88 1.80
N PRO A 82 17.69 9.20 1.77
CA PRO A 82 18.64 8.48 2.60
C PRO A 82 18.29 8.60 4.08
N ASN A 83 18.51 7.51 4.82
CA ASN A 83 18.35 7.52 6.26
C ASN A 83 19.70 7.85 6.89
N ALA A 84 19.79 9.01 7.54
CA ALA A 84 21.03 9.47 8.17
C ALA A 84 21.48 8.54 9.30
N GLU A 85 20.56 7.85 9.94
CA GLU A 85 20.87 6.95 11.05
C GLU A 85 21.33 5.58 10.59
N ASP A 86 20.88 5.13 9.42
CA ASP A 86 21.23 3.83 8.86
C ASP A 86 21.30 3.91 7.34
N ARG A 87 22.51 3.89 6.81
CA ARG A 87 22.76 4.01 5.36
C ARG A 87 22.24 2.84 4.56
N ARG A 88 21.89 1.71 5.21
CA ARG A 88 21.38 0.53 4.54
C ARG A 88 19.87 0.57 4.32
N SER A 89 19.20 1.58 4.85
CA SER A 89 17.77 1.75 4.68
C SER A 89 17.48 3.13 4.11
N ALA A 90 16.29 3.26 3.51
CA ALA A 90 15.79 4.55 3.04
C ALA A 90 14.51 4.88 3.77
N LEU A 91 14.21 6.16 3.88
CA LEU A 91 12.96 6.65 4.42
C LEU A 91 12.02 6.98 3.28
N VAL A 92 10.75 6.63 3.43
CA VAL A 92 9.73 6.82 2.39
C VAL A 92 8.82 7.98 2.77
N TYR A 93 8.64 8.92 1.85
CA TYR A 93 7.82 10.10 2.05
C TYR A 93 6.80 10.24 0.94
N LEU A 94 5.63 10.78 1.27
CA LEU A 94 4.68 11.24 0.26
C LEU A 94 5.17 12.56 -0.33
N THR A 95 4.95 12.71 -1.63
CA THR A 95 5.27 13.97 -2.31
C THR A 95 4.16 15.00 -2.10
N GLY A 96 4.42 16.26 -2.47
CA GLY A 96 3.38 17.28 -2.48
C GLY A 96 2.21 16.92 -3.39
N GLN A 97 2.50 16.30 -4.55
CA GLN A 97 1.47 15.84 -5.47
C GLN A 97 0.55 14.80 -4.80
N ALA A 98 1.13 13.86 -4.05
CA ALA A 98 0.35 12.86 -3.34
C ALA A 98 -0.53 13.48 -2.26
N ARG A 99 -0.01 14.49 -1.56
CA ARG A 99 -0.77 15.17 -0.51
C ARG A 99 -1.95 15.95 -1.05
N GLU A 100 -1.87 16.43 -2.29
CA GLU A 100 -2.98 17.12 -2.96
C GLU A 100 -4.14 16.17 -3.27
N VAL A 101 -3.84 14.90 -3.57
CA VAL A 101 -4.88 13.88 -3.79
C VAL A 101 -5.66 13.66 -2.49
N GLY A 102 -4.97 13.67 -1.36
CA GLY A 102 -5.58 13.55 -0.04
C GLY A 102 -5.99 12.13 0.31
N PRO A 103 -6.30 11.91 1.60
CA PRO A 103 -6.83 10.62 2.03
C PRO A 103 -8.29 10.53 1.60
N GLN A 104 -8.59 9.63 0.69
CA GLN A 104 -9.95 9.38 0.24
C GLN A 104 -10.58 8.31 1.12
N ASP A 105 -11.76 8.58 1.64
CA ASP A 105 -12.53 7.59 2.40
C ASP A 105 -13.32 6.73 1.42
N TYR A 106 -12.80 5.56 1.18
CA TYR A 106 -13.46 4.61 0.29
C TYR A 106 -14.05 3.43 1.03
#